data_8e75a5f47c868d95f9ab2cc3482a4dcb
#
_entry.id   8e75a5f47c868d95f9ab2cc3482a4dcb
#
_cell.length_a   1.000
_cell.length_b   1.000
_cell.length_c   1.000
_cell.angle_alpha   90.00
_cell.angle_beta   90.00
_cell.angle_gamma   90.00
#
_symmetry.space_group_name_H-M   'P 1'
#
loop_
_entity.id
_entity.type
_entity.pdbx_description
1 polymer ?
#
loop_
_entity_poly.entity_id
_entity_poly.type
_entity_poly.pdbx_seq_one_letter_code
_entity_poly.pdbx_strand_id
1 'polypeptide(L)'
;MVLVMKLASGHVAMLKMNAGNHRSQVAALKQLQRRSYSNERALITGERLSANLELLRAQKSDNPHVALLFVWLAAKRAHLEDYFRFYLDNGFDVLWVQTQAKQLLAPAAKNGTQSLAREVLDYLLAEKNRCYQNMMLHAFSMGGYSWGECLSEMHKDPEKYEHVRKIMKAQVFDSCVDVEGIASGLPGALTRNKALRMAGTVGMYTWLTLAYPFATRHYQNSSKFFRLKPVNVPGLYFNSMVDQVSCPKSDRKVVDHWNELGVDVKLITFDDSKHVQHLGKHPDRYTDELVNLMNKTMPARGGWTADQVKADIIARREAQKLTKRQQTSTQ
;
A
#
# COMPACT_ATOMS: atom_id res chain seq x y z
N MET A 1 32.98 -28.19 10.69
CA MET A 1 32.21 -27.57 9.62
C MET A 1 32.34 -26.05 9.77
N VAL A 2 32.69 -25.32 8.72
CA VAL A 2 32.79 -23.86 8.75
C VAL A 2 31.53 -23.34 8.09
N LEU A 3 30.76 -22.52 8.80
CA LEU A 3 29.61 -21.82 8.23
C LEU A 3 30.04 -20.41 7.80
N VAL A 4 29.93 -20.13 6.52
CA VAL A 4 30.20 -18.80 5.96
C VAL A 4 28.87 -18.10 5.80
N MET A 5 28.71 -16.98 6.49
CA MET A 5 27.48 -16.14 6.37
C MET A 5 27.87 -14.73 5.95
N LYS A 6 27.15 -14.20 4.97
CA LYS A 6 27.23 -12.80 4.56
C LYS A 6 26.27 -12.00 5.45
N LEU A 7 26.81 -11.04 6.20
CA LEU A 7 26.00 -10.12 7.01
C LEU A 7 25.45 -9.01 6.12
N ALA A 8 24.35 -8.38 6.53
CA ALA A 8 23.72 -7.30 5.78
C ALA A 8 24.67 -6.10 5.54
N SER A 9 25.67 -5.90 6.41
CA SER A 9 26.75 -4.91 6.28
C SER A 9 27.82 -5.24 5.23
N GLY A 10 27.66 -6.32 4.44
CA GLY A 10 28.66 -6.78 3.48
C GLY A 10 29.84 -7.55 4.08
N HIS A 11 29.93 -7.67 5.40
CA HIS A 11 30.97 -8.41 6.09
C HIS A 11 30.70 -9.91 6.07
N VAL A 12 31.74 -10.71 5.85
CA VAL A 12 31.68 -12.18 5.89
C VAL A 12 32.11 -12.64 7.28
N ALA A 13 31.20 -13.24 8.02
CA ALA A 13 31.54 -13.89 9.30
C ALA A 13 31.81 -15.39 9.07
N MET A 14 33.03 -15.83 9.43
CA MET A 14 33.39 -17.25 9.46
C MET A 14 33.32 -17.77 10.90
N LEU A 15 32.45 -18.71 11.15
CA LEU A 15 32.32 -19.38 12.45
C LEU A 15 32.74 -20.86 12.35
N LYS A 16 33.74 -21.24 13.13
CA LYS A 16 34.09 -22.68 13.35
C LYS A 16 33.05 -23.29 14.28
N MET A 17 32.34 -24.27 13.79
CA MET A 17 31.32 -25.00 14.56
C MET A 17 31.89 -26.20 15.26
N ASN A 18 31.79 -26.29 16.60
CA ASN A 18 32.09 -27.45 17.40
C ASN A 18 30.84 -28.35 17.51
N ALA A 19 31.02 -29.65 17.35
CA ALA A 19 29.95 -30.66 17.23
C ALA A 19 29.05 -30.80 18.49
N GLY A 20 29.46 -30.26 19.64
CA GLY A 20 28.78 -30.50 20.95
C GLY A 20 27.69 -29.49 21.34
N ASN A 21 27.53 -28.36 20.63
CA ASN A 21 26.64 -27.31 21.09
C ASN A 21 25.83 -26.62 19.95
N HIS A 22 25.37 -27.40 18.99
CA HIS A 22 24.73 -26.94 17.78
C HIS A 22 23.46 -26.09 18.06
N ARG A 23 22.65 -26.48 19.05
CA ARG A 23 21.40 -25.76 19.38
C ARG A 23 21.64 -24.37 19.99
N SER A 24 22.59 -24.24 20.90
CA SER A 24 22.89 -22.95 21.54
C SER A 24 23.63 -22.01 20.58
N GLN A 25 24.48 -22.51 19.71
CA GLN A 25 25.18 -21.73 18.70
C GLN A 25 24.22 -21.21 17.61
N VAL A 26 23.26 -22.03 17.17
CA VAL A 26 22.19 -21.62 16.25
C VAL A 26 21.26 -20.59 16.91
N ALA A 27 20.96 -20.73 18.20
CA ALA A 27 20.18 -19.75 18.96
C ALA A 27 20.92 -18.42 19.10
N ALA A 28 22.22 -18.46 19.42
CA ALA A 28 23.07 -17.27 19.51
C ALA A 28 23.22 -16.55 18.14
N LEU A 29 23.39 -17.32 17.06
CA LEU A 29 23.42 -16.77 15.70
C LEU A 29 22.09 -16.13 15.30
N LYS A 30 20.97 -16.77 15.66
CA LYS A 30 19.62 -16.19 15.46
C LYS A 30 19.41 -14.93 16.29
N GLN A 31 19.96 -14.89 17.49
CA GLN A 31 19.89 -13.72 18.37
C GLN A 31 20.79 -12.59 17.87
N LEU A 32 21.97 -12.90 17.35
CA LEU A 32 22.87 -11.94 16.69
C LEU A 32 22.27 -11.43 15.38
N GLN A 33 21.71 -12.29 14.56
CA GLN A 33 20.96 -11.91 13.38
C GLN A 33 19.75 -11.02 13.72
N ARG A 34 18.95 -11.40 14.73
CA ARG A 34 17.84 -10.56 15.21
C ARG A 34 18.31 -9.22 15.74
N ARG A 35 19.44 -9.17 16.47
CA ARG A 35 20.04 -7.91 16.97
C ARG A 35 20.62 -7.08 15.82
N SER A 36 21.30 -7.67 14.85
CA SER A 36 21.80 -6.97 13.65
C SER A 36 20.62 -6.42 12.85
N TYR A 37 19.59 -7.23 12.57
CA TYR A 37 18.36 -6.77 11.90
C TYR A 37 17.59 -5.70 12.67
N SER A 38 17.61 -5.73 14.01
CA SER A 38 16.91 -4.71 14.81
C SER A 38 17.73 -3.44 15.05
N ASN A 39 19.07 -3.53 15.07
CA ASN A 39 19.95 -2.37 15.29
C ASN A 39 20.31 -1.61 13.99
N GLU A 40 20.30 -2.28 12.82
CA GLU A 40 20.58 -1.64 11.54
C GLU A 40 19.31 -1.06 10.86
N ARG A 41 18.12 -1.41 11.34
CA ARG A 41 16.90 -0.75 10.89
C ARG A 41 16.80 0.60 11.58
N ALA A 42 17.35 1.64 10.94
CA ALA A 42 17.00 3.00 11.32
C ALA A 42 15.47 3.10 11.43
N LEU A 43 15.01 3.49 12.62
CA LEU A 43 13.57 3.66 12.86
C LEU A 43 13.07 4.67 11.82
N ILE A 44 12.14 4.24 10.97
CA ILE A 44 11.52 5.18 10.03
C ILE A 44 10.76 6.20 10.89
N THR A 45 11.34 7.38 11.07
CA THR A 45 10.69 8.47 11.79
C THR A 45 9.81 9.26 10.82
N GLY A 46 8.64 9.68 11.29
CA GLY A 46 7.68 10.44 10.49
C GLY A 46 7.29 11.73 11.20
N GLU A 47 7.01 12.75 10.40
CA GLU A 47 6.38 13.98 10.83
C GLU A 47 4.86 13.80 10.78
N ARG A 48 4.20 13.82 11.94
CA ARG A 48 2.75 13.76 12.00
C ARG A 48 2.16 15.11 11.61
N LEU A 49 1.49 15.15 10.45
CA LEU A 49 0.90 16.38 9.93
C LEU A 49 -0.52 16.60 10.47
N SER A 50 -1.27 15.50 10.63
CA SER A 50 -2.62 15.54 11.19
C SER A 50 -3.02 14.18 11.77
N ALA A 51 -4.29 14.05 12.17
CA ALA A 51 -4.83 12.75 12.61
C ALA A 51 -4.82 11.68 11.50
N ASN A 52 -4.78 12.09 10.23
CA ASN A 52 -4.88 11.23 9.07
C ASN A 52 -3.62 11.16 8.20
N LEU A 53 -2.73 12.17 8.32
CA LEU A 53 -1.56 12.34 7.46
C LEU A 53 -0.26 12.25 8.26
N GLU A 54 0.70 11.52 7.74
CA GLU A 54 2.07 11.48 8.23
C GLU A 54 3.04 11.48 7.06
N LEU A 55 4.10 12.27 7.16
CA LEU A 55 5.17 12.36 6.18
C LEU A 55 6.43 11.66 6.69
N LEU A 56 6.94 10.72 5.90
CA LEU A 56 8.25 10.10 6.10
C LEU A 56 9.20 10.71 5.08
N ARG A 57 10.33 11.26 5.53
CA ARG A 57 11.28 11.86 4.61
C ARG A 57 12.37 10.87 4.23
N ALA A 58 12.71 10.84 2.94
CA ALA A 58 13.97 10.28 2.49
C ALA A 58 15.13 11.12 3.08
N GLN A 59 16.32 10.53 3.17
CA GLN A 59 17.48 11.20 3.82
C GLN A 59 17.95 12.51 3.16
N LYS A 60 17.44 12.84 1.96
CA LYS A 60 17.83 14.05 1.22
C LYS A 60 16.83 15.19 1.49
N SER A 61 17.34 16.38 1.83
CA SER A 61 16.59 17.63 1.71
C SER A 61 16.28 17.91 0.24
N ASP A 62 15.23 18.68 -0.04
CA ASP A 62 14.82 19.11 -1.40
C ASP A 62 14.56 17.96 -2.38
N ASN A 63 13.89 16.92 -1.88
CA ASN A 63 13.56 15.75 -2.68
C ASN A 63 12.45 16.07 -3.71
N PRO A 64 12.71 15.87 -5.03
CA PRO A 64 11.69 16.09 -6.05
C PRO A 64 10.65 14.96 -6.13
N HIS A 65 10.81 13.88 -5.37
CA HIS A 65 9.98 12.69 -5.46
C HIS A 65 9.12 12.51 -4.21
N VAL A 66 7.83 12.26 -4.40
CA VAL A 66 6.90 11.90 -3.33
C VAL A 66 6.05 10.70 -3.73
N ALA A 67 5.92 9.73 -2.82
CA ALA A 67 4.94 8.64 -2.91
C ALA A 67 3.73 8.99 -2.03
N LEU A 68 2.57 9.16 -2.65
CA LEU A 68 1.30 9.38 -1.96
C LEU A 68 0.62 8.02 -1.74
N LEU A 69 0.60 7.55 -0.49
CA LEU A 69 0.04 6.25 -0.13
C LEU A 69 -1.31 6.41 0.56
N PHE A 70 -2.41 6.02 -0.09
CA PHE A 70 -3.71 5.83 0.56
C PHE A 70 -3.81 4.41 1.07
N VAL A 71 -3.73 4.23 2.39
CA VAL A 71 -3.68 2.91 3.00
C VAL A 71 -5.07 2.34 3.29
N TRP A 72 -5.15 1.03 3.53
CA TRP A 72 -6.41 0.36 3.86
C TRP A 72 -6.93 0.72 5.25
N LEU A 73 -8.22 0.49 5.47
CA LEU A 73 -8.88 0.78 6.73
C LEU A 73 -8.22 -0.01 7.88
N ALA A 74 -7.94 0.69 8.99
CA ALA A 74 -7.25 0.15 10.17
C ALA A 74 -5.86 -0.45 9.88
N ALA A 75 -5.17 0.02 8.83
CA ALA A 75 -3.78 -0.35 8.59
C ALA A 75 -2.90 0.00 9.80
N LYS A 76 -2.06 -0.94 10.21
CA LYS A 76 -1.04 -0.68 11.23
C LYS A 76 0.26 -0.32 10.56
N ARG A 77 1.00 0.65 11.11
CA ARG A 77 2.31 1.08 10.58
C ARG A 77 3.24 -0.09 10.26
N ALA A 78 3.29 -1.10 11.16
CA ALA A 78 4.11 -2.29 10.95
C ALA A 78 3.75 -3.12 9.69
N HIS A 79 2.52 -2.99 9.18
CA HIS A 79 2.09 -3.67 7.95
C HIS A 79 2.53 -2.91 6.69
N LEU A 80 2.86 -1.64 6.83
CA LEU A 80 3.21 -0.72 5.75
C LEU A 80 4.73 -0.58 5.58
N GLU A 81 5.52 -1.09 6.52
CA GLU A 81 6.97 -0.84 6.59
C GLU A 81 7.70 -1.23 5.31
N ASP A 82 7.31 -2.33 4.64
CA ASP A 82 7.93 -2.76 3.40
C ASP A 82 7.63 -1.81 2.24
N TYR A 83 6.43 -1.27 2.20
CA TYR A 83 6.06 -0.23 1.22
C TYR A 83 6.80 1.08 1.49
N PHE A 84 6.90 1.47 2.76
CA PHE A 84 7.66 2.67 3.14
C PHE A 84 9.13 2.54 2.74
N ARG A 85 9.77 1.41 3.06
CA ARG A 85 11.17 1.16 2.69
C ARG A 85 11.35 1.15 1.19
N PHE A 86 10.48 0.50 0.45
CA PHE A 86 10.56 0.49 -1.01
C PHE A 86 10.67 1.92 -1.58
N TYR A 87 9.82 2.84 -1.11
CA TYR A 87 9.85 4.22 -1.59
C TYR A 87 11.01 5.04 -1.02
N LEU A 88 11.28 4.93 0.27
CA LEU A 88 12.35 5.68 0.93
C LEU A 88 13.74 5.28 0.41
N ASP A 89 13.99 3.98 0.20
CA ASP A 89 15.25 3.46 -0.35
C ASP A 89 15.48 3.92 -1.80
N ASN A 90 14.40 4.18 -2.52
CA ASN A 90 14.42 4.79 -3.84
C ASN A 90 14.37 6.34 -3.79
N GLY A 91 14.55 6.94 -2.63
CA GLY A 91 14.66 8.39 -2.48
C GLY A 91 13.35 9.16 -2.60
N PHE A 92 12.19 8.52 -2.44
CA PHE A 92 10.91 9.20 -2.35
C PHE A 92 10.59 9.58 -0.91
N ASP A 93 10.13 10.79 -0.67
CA ASP A 93 9.35 11.06 0.54
C ASP A 93 8.04 10.29 0.47
N VAL A 94 7.55 9.84 1.63
CA VAL A 94 6.30 9.07 1.68
C VAL A 94 5.25 9.85 2.48
N LEU A 95 4.25 10.37 1.79
CA LEU A 95 3.05 10.91 2.40
C LEU A 95 2.01 9.80 2.50
N TRP A 96 1.78 9.24 3.69
CA TRP A 96 0.76 8.23 3.84
C TRP A 96 -0.48 8.75 4.54
N VAL A 97 -1.63 8.33 4.03
CA VAL A 97 -2.95 8.85 4.36
C VAL A 97 -3.81 7.70 4.86
N GLN A 98 -4.32 7.81 6.08
CA GLN A 98 -5.21 6.82 6.67
C GLN A 98 -6.61 7.37 6.88
N THR A 99 -7.57 6.87 6.11
CA THR A 99 -9.00 7.13 6.34
C THR A 99 -9.47 6.40 7.59
N GLN A 100 -10.18 7.10 8.47
CA GLN A 100 -10.77 6.52 9.67
C GLN A 100 -12.21 6.06 9.39
N ALA A 101 -12.65 4.97 10.04
CA ALA A 101 -14.00 4.41 9.84
C ALA A 101 -15.12 5.45 10.06
N LYS A 102 -14.97 6.33 11.06
CA LYS A 102 -15.96 7.40 11.35
C LYS A 102 -16.11 8.40 10.21
N GLN A 103 -15.07 8.64 9.41
CA GLN A 103 -15.10 9.57 8.27
C GLN A 103 -15.96 9.03 7.12
N LEU A 104 -16.07 7.71 7.02
CA LEU A 104 -16.92 7.04 6.05
C LEU A 104 -18.41 7.19 6.36
N LEU A 105 -18.79 7.32 7.64
CA LEU A 105 -20.21 7.44 8.03
C LEU A 105 -20.84 8.74 7.51
N ALA A 106 -20.06 9.81 7.38
CA ALA A 106 -20.52 11.10 6.88
C ALA A 106 -19.44 11.76 6.00
N PRO A 107 -19.28 11.32 4.75
CA PRO A 107 -18.22 11.79 3.85
C PRO A 107 -18.15 13.30 3.65
N ALA A 108 -19.31 13.95 3.57
CA ALA A 108 -19.43 15.39 3.37
C ALA A 108 -19.33 16.23 4.67
N ALA A 109 -19.22 15.59 5.84
CA ALA A 109 -19.07 16.32 7.10
C ALA A 109 -17.71 17.04 7.17
N LYS A 110 -17.60 18.01 8.11
CA LYS A 110 -16.37 18.79 8.34
C LYS A 110 -15.11 17.94 8.49
N ASN A 111 -15.26 16.76 9.08
CA ASN A 111 -14.15 15.81 9.28
C ASN A 111 -14.38 14.50 8.49
N GLY A 112 -15.12 14.55 7.37
CA GLY A 112 -15.39 13.42 6.51
C GLY A 112 -14.29 13.16 5.48
N THR A 113 -14.52 12.19 4.59
CA THR A 113 -13.53 11.80 3.56
C THR A 113 -13.30 12.91 2.51
N GLN A 114 -14.31 13.75 2.23
CA GLN A 114 -14.13 14.89 1.32
C GLN A 114 -13.23 15.98 1.94
N SER A 115 -13.33 16.20 3.24
CA SER A 115 -12.40 17.08 3.95
C SER A 115 -10.98 16.53 3.94
N LEU A 116 -10.82 15.22 4.13
CA LEU A 116 -9.53 14.56 4.03
C LEU A 116 -8.94 14.69 2.62
N ALA A 117 -9.75 14.51 1.57
CA ALA A 117 -9.29 14.70 0.20
C ALA A 117 -8.75 16.11 -0.03
N ARG A 118 -9.46 17.15 0.42
CA ARG A 118 -8.97 18.54 0.36
C ARG A 118 -7.69 18.73 1.16
N GLU A 119 -7.60 18.18 2.37
CA GLU A 119 -6.39 18.26 3.21
C GLU A 119 -5.16 17.70 2.50
N VAL A 120 -5.28 16.55 1.85
CA VAL A 120 -4.20 15.93 1.06
C VAL A 120 -3.81 16.81 -0.12
N LEU A 121 -4.79 17.28 -0.87
CA LEU A 121 -4.56 18.11 -2.06
C LEU A 121 -3.96 19.48 -1.69
N ASP A 122 -4.46 20.13 -0.64
CA ASP A 122 -3.94 21.39 -0.15
C ASP A 122 -2.51 21.25 0.41
N TYR A 123 -2.19 20.10 1.04
CA TYR A 123 -0.82 19.78 1.43
C TYR A 123 0.12 19.74 0.22
N LEU A 124 -0.27 19.08 -0.87
CA LEU A 124 0.54 18.99 -2.09
C LEU A 124 0.69 20.34 -2.79
N LEU A 125 -0.27 21.25 -2.64
CA LEU A 125 -0.24 22.60 -3.21
C LEU A 125 0.53 23.61 -2.37
N ALA A 126 0.79 23.30 -1.08
CA ALA A 126 1.47 24.25 -0.19
C ALA A 126 2.85 24.66 -0.74
N GLU A 127 3.22 25.93 -0.61
CA GLU A 127 4.46 26.51 -1.16
C GLU A 127 5.70 25.69 -0.78
N LYS A 128 5.80 25.27 0.49
CA LYS A 128 6.91 24.41 0.98
C LYS A 128 7.02 23.06 0.28
N ASN A 129 5.98 22.58 -0.40
CA ASN A 129 5.92 21.28 -1.07
C ASN A 129 6.01 21.40 -2.61
N ARG A 130 6.18 22.62 -3.11
CA ARG A 130 6.35 22.88 -4.56
C ARG A 130 7.64 22.31 -5.14
N CYS A 131 8.57 21.85 -4.31
CA CYS A 131 9.76 21.10 -4.73
C CYS A 131 9.40 19.75 -5.37
N TYR A 132 8.27 19.14 -5.02
CA TYR A 132 7.85 17.88 -5.61
C TYR A 132 7.51 18.06 -7.10
N GLN A 133 8.23 17.30 -7.93
CA GLN A 133 8.07 17.29 -9.39
C GLN A 133 7.55 15.95 -9.89
N ASN A 134 7.72 14.89 -9.10
CA ASN A 134 7.35 13.54 -9.43
C ASN A 134 6.58 12.92 -8.27
N MET A 135 5.31 12.63 -8.51
CA MET A 135 4.44 11.94 -7.56
C MET A 135 4.06 10.57 -8.09
N MET A 136 4.22 9.56 -7.26
CA MET A 136 3.68 8.23 -7.48
C MET A 136 2.52 7.99 -6.51
N LEU A 137 1.34 7.77 -7.03
CA LEU A 137 0.17 7.37 -6.24
C LEU A 137 0.23 5.86 -5.98
N HIS A 138 -0.03 5.43 -4.74
CA HIS A 138 -0.25 4.04 -4.40
C HIS A 138 -1.44 3.91 -3.45
N ALA A 139 -2.55 3.41 -3.97
CA ALA A 139 -3.80 3.28 -3.23
C ALA A 139 -4.11 1.81 -2.94
N PHE A 140 -4.44 1.50 -1.69
CA PHE A 140 -4.73 0.15 -1.22
C PHE A 140 -6.17 0.04 -0.76
N SER A 141 -6.91 -0.97 -1.24
CA SER A 141 -8.25 -1.27 -0.75
C SER A 141 -9.15 -0.03 -0.74
N MET A 142 -9.60 0.41 0.43
CA MET A 142 -10.37 1.63 0.64
C MET A 142 -9.64 2.92 0.18
N GLY A 143 -8.32 2.86 0.01
CA GLY A 143 -7.54 3.95 -0.54
C GLY A 143 -7.96 4.34 -1.96
N GLY A 144 -8.46 3.39 -2.77
CA GLY A 144 -9.06 3.68 -4.08
C GLY A 144 -10.26 4.62 -3.98
N TYR A 145 -11.14 4.39 -3.01
CA TYR A 145 -12.25 5.31 -2.72
C TYR A 145 -11.75 6.70 -2.30
N SER A 146 -10.78 6.75 -1.39
CA SER A 146 -10.21 8.03 -0.91
C SER A 146 -9.57 8.82 -2.06
N TRP A 147 -8.91 8.14 -3.00
CA TRP A 147 -8.40 8.75 -4.22
C TRP A 147 -9.54 9.24 -5.13
N GLY A 148 -10.64 8.49 -5.25
CA GLY A 148 -11.85 8.93 -5.97
C GLY A 148 -12.43 10.24 -5.42
N GLU A 149 -12.38 10.47 -4.10
CA GLU A 149 -12.73 11.75 -3.50
C GLU A 149 -11.76 12.87 -3.93
N CYS A 150 -10.46 12.59 -4.00
CA CYS A 150 -9.48 13.55 -4.54
C CYS A 150 -9.76 13.87 -6.02
N LEU A 151 -10.08 12.87 -6.85
CA LEU A 151 -10.47 13.09 -8.24
C LEU A 151 -11.73 13.95 -8.36
N SER A 152 -12.72 13.72 -7.49
CA SER A 152 -13.93 14.53 -7.42
C SER A 152 -13.62 15.99 -7.08
N GLU A 153 -12.77 16.23 -6.07
CA GLU A 153 -12.35 17.60 -5.69
C GLU A 153 -11.54 18.26 -6.81
N MET A 154 -10.59 17.56 -7.42
CA MET A 154 -9.82 18.09 -8.54
C MET A 154 -10.67 18.42 -9.77
N HIS A 155 -11.80 17.73 -9.94
CA HIS A 155 -12.73 18.01 -11.04
C HIS A 155 -13.59 19.26 -10.79
N LYS A 156 -13.86 19.60 -9.52
CA LYS A 156 -14.62 20.83 -9.15
C LYS A 156 -13.82 22.09 -9.45
N ASP A 157 -12.49 22.04 -9.30
CA ASP A 157 -11.59 23.15 -9.54
C ASP A 157 -10.33 22.67 -10.30
N PRO A 158 -10.43 22.47 -11.62
CA PRO A 158 -9.35 21.96 -12.43
C PRO A 158 -8.09 22.83 -12.43
N GLU A 159 -8.26 24.15 -12.41
CA GLU A 159 -7.16 25.11 -12.44
C GLU A 159 -6.36 25.11 -11.13
N LYS A 160 -7.06 25.13 -10.00
CA LYS A 160 -6.44 25.04 -8.66
C LYS A 160 -5.53 23.80 -8.55
N TYR A 161 -5.99 22.66 -9.05
CA TYR A 161 -5.32 21.37 -8.88
C TYR A 161 -4.47 20.93 -10.09
N GLU A 162 -4.22 21.81 -11.04
CA GLU A 162 -3.40 21.51 -12.22
C GLU A 162 -1.99 21.02 -11.83
N HIS A 163 -1.38 21.68 -10.84
CA HIS A 163 -0.06 21.30 -10.35
C HIS A 163 -0.01 19.84 -9.84
N VAL A 164 -1.03 19.39 -9.09
CA VAL A 164 -1.10 18.01 -8.58
C VAL A 164 -1.17 17.01 -9.73
N ARG A 165 -1.97 17.30 -10.78
CA ARG A 165 -2.02 16.46 -11.99
C ARG A 165 -0.69 16.42 -12.71
N LYS A 166 -0.01 17.57 -12.82
CA LYS A 166 1.25 17.72 -13.54
C LYS A 166 2.41 16.95 -12.89
N ILE A 167 2.48 16.94 -11.55
CA ILE A 167 3.52 16.21 -10.83
C ILE A 167 3.25 14.71 -10.75
N MET A 168 2.01 14.24 -10.93
CA MET A 168 1.67 12.83 -10.94
C MET A 168 2.27 12.15 -12.17
N LYS A 169 3.09 11.11 -11.97
CA LYS A 169 3.80 10.40 -13.06
C LYS A 169 3.35 8.96 -13.20
N ALA A 170 2.89 8.36 -12.12
CA ALA A 170 2.43 6.97 -12.10
C ALA A 170 1.36 6.76 -11.04
N GLN A 171 0.55 5.71 -11.23
CA GLN A 171 -0.49 5.31 -10.29
C GLN A 171 -0.51 3.80 -10.09
N VAL A 172 -0.70 3.38 -8.83
CA VAL A 172 -0.76 1.97 -8.45
C VAL A 172 -1.98 1.75 -7.58
N PHE A 173 -2.74 0.72 -7.91
CA PHE A 173 -3.93 0.29 -7.16
C PHE A 173 -3.76 -1.15 -6.73
N ASP A 174 -3.86 -1.41 -5.44
CA ASP A 174 -3.68 -2.73 -4.84
C ASP A 174 -4.97 -3.14 -4.12
N SER A 175 -5.63 -4.19 -4.62
CA SER A 175 -6.85 -4.73 -4.00
C SER A 175 -7.93 -3.67 -3.78
N CYS A 176 -8.05 -2.67 -4.66
CA CYS A 176 -8.98 -1.58 -4.47
C CYS A 176 -10.43 -2.08 -4.44
N VAL A 177 -11.23 -1.50 -3.54
CA VAL A 177 -12.61 -1.92 -3.30
C VAL A 177 -13.56 -0.91 -3.92
N ASP A 178 -14.46 -1.39 -4.77
CA ASP A 178 -15.59 -0.61 -5.27
C ASP A 178 -16.75 -0.58 -4.24
N VAL A 179 -17.60 0.43 -4.33
CA VAL A 179 -18.80 0.56 -3.47
C VAL A 179 -19.67 -0.70 -3.50
N GLU A 180 -19.79 -1.34 -4.67
CA GLU A 180 -20.55 -2.58 -4.83
C GLU A 180 -19.94 -3.75 -4.04
N GLY A 181 -18.61 -3.75 -3.85
CA GLY A 181 -17.89 -4.76 -3.07
C GLY A 181 -17.98 -4.58 -1.56
N ILE A 182 -18.33 -3.39 -1.06
CA ILE A 182 -18.38 -3.12 0.40
C ILE A 182 -19.41 -3.99 1.07
N ALA A 183 -20.61 -4.07 0.52
CA ALA A 183 -21.72 -4.81 1.13
C ALA A 183 -21.49 -6.32 1.23
N SER A 184 -20.78 -6.91 0.27
CA SER A 184 -20.49 -8.35 0.22
C SER A 184 -19.12 -8.69 0.80
N GLY A 185 -18.13 -7.87 0.57
CA GLY A 185 -16.73 -8.11 0.94
C GLY A 185 -16.45 -7.86 2.42
N LEU A 186 -16.93 -6.74 2.99
CA LEU A 186 -16.65 -6.38 4.37
C LEU A 186 -17.13 -7.42 5.39
N PRO A 187 -18.37 -7.94 5.33
CA PRO A 187 -18.81 -9.01 6.22
C PRO A 187 -18.00 -10.31 6.04
N GLY A 188 -17.58 -10.61 4.81
CA GLY A 188 -16.72 -11.75 4.51
C GLY A 188 -15.31 -11.64 5.11
N ALA A 189 -14.78 -10.43 5.21
CA ALA A 189 -13.49 -10.15 5.84
C ALA A 189 -13.55 -10.24 7.37
N LEU A 190 -14.71 -9.90 7.96
CA LEU A 190 -14.90 -9.84 9.42
C LEU A 190 -15.22 -11.19 10.05
N THR A 191 -15.88 -12.12 9.32
CA THR A 191 -16.29 -13.42 9.90
C THR A 191 -16.27 -14.55 8.88
N ARG A 192 -15.87 -15.75 9.36
CA ARG A 192 -15.97 -17.01 8.60
C ARG A 192 -17.32 -17.71 8.77
N ASN A 193 -18.12 -17.32 9.76
CA ASN A 193 -19.44 -17.88 9.98
C ASN A 193 -20.41 -17.43 8.89
N LYS A 194 -20.97 -18.38 8.13
CA LYS A 194 -21.87 -18.11 6.99
C LYS A 194 -23.13 -17.32 7.39
N ALA A 195 -23.75 -17.64 8.53
CA ALA A 195 -24.95 -16.96 9.01
C ALA A 195 -24.66 -15.50 9.41
N LEU A 196 -23.56 -15.28 10.16
CA LEU A 196 -23.12 -13.93 10.54
C LEU A 196 -22.72 -13.10 9.31
N ARG A 197 -22.07 -13.72 8.32
CA ARG A 197 -21.73 -13.05 7.07
C ARG A 197 -22.97 -12.63 6.29
N MET A 198 -23.96 -13.51 6.17
CA MET A 198 -25.22 -13.19 5.50
C MET A 198 -25.99 -12.08 6.23
N ALA A 199 -26.12 -12.17 7.55
CA ALA A 199 -26.73 -11.11 8.36
C ALA A 199 -25.98 -9.77 8.22
N GLY A 200 -24.65 -9.79 8.24
CA GLY A 200 -23.81 -8.62 8.01
C GLY A 200 -23.99 -8.02 6.62
N THR A 201 -24.10 -8.86 5.58
CA THR A 201 -24.36 -8.42 4.19
C THR A 201 -25.72 -7.73 4.09
N VAL A 202 -26.78 -8.34 4.65
CA VAL A 202 -28.13 -7.73 4.67
C VAL A 202 -28.11 -6.41 5.46
N GLY A 203 -27.50 -6.40 6.64
CA GLY A 203 -27.33 -5.20 7.45
C GLY A 203 -26.60 -4.08 6.70
N MET A 204 -25.56 -4.43 5.95
CA MET A 204 -24.80 -3.46 5.16
C MET A 204 -25.62 -2.89 3.99
N TYR A 205 -26.36 -3.71 3.27
CA TYR A 205 -27.28 -3.21 2.22
C TYR A 205 -28.36 -2.30 2.81
N THR A 206 -28.95 -2.69 3.95
CA THR A 206 -29.93 -1.85 4.65
C THR A 206 -29.32 -0.52 5.05
N TRP A 207 -28.11 -0.56 5.64
CA TRP A 207 -27.41 0.67 6.01
C TRP A 207 -27.11 1.55 4.80
N LEU A 208 -26.57 0.99 3.71
CA LEU A 208 -26.28 1.74 2.49
C LEU A 208 -27.53 2.39 1.91
N THR A 209 -28.70 1.72 1.99
CA THR A 209 -29.98 2.27 1.54
C THR A 209 -30.43 3.43 2.43
N LEU A 210 -30.43 3.25 3.74
CA LEU A 210 -30.84 4.27 4.71
C LEU A 210 -29.87 5.45 4.75
N ALA A 211 -28.59 5.19 4.59
CA ALA A 211 -27.53 6.20 4.58
C ALA A 211 -27.35 6.89 3.21
N TYR A 212 -28.23 6.61 2.22
CA TYR A 212 -28.10 7.16 0.88
C TYR A 212 -27.86 8.67 0.85
N PRO A 213 -28.67 9.53 1.51
CA PRO A 213 -28.49 10.97 1.45
C PRO A 213 -27.21 11.47 2.15
N PHE A 214 -26.66 10.71 3.07
CA PHE A 214 -25.54 11.15 3.91
C PHE A 214 -24.20 10.54 3.50
N ALA A 215 -24.20 9.30 3.03
CA ALA A 215 -22.97 8.54 2.74
C ALA A 215 -22.99 7.90 1.35
N THR A 216 -23.96 7.07 1.01
CA THR A 216 -23.93 6.20 -0.16
C THR A 216 -23.83 6.98 -1.48
N ARG A 217 -24.57 8.10 -1.61
CA ARG A 217 -24.46 8.98 -2.80
C ARG A 217 -23.03 9.50 -3.02
N HIS A 218 -22.30 9.75 -1.91
CA HIS A 218 -20.93 10.24 -1.99
C HIS A 218 -19.98 9.11 -2.38
N TYR A 219 -20.20 7.89 -1.88
CA TYR A 219 -19.45 6.72 -2.31
C TYR A 219 -19.63 6.45 -3.81
N GLN A 220 -20.88 6.50 -4.29
CA GLN A 220 -21.18 6.33 -5.72
C GLN A 220 -20.52 7.43 -6.56
N ASN A 221 -20.54 8.66 -6.08
CA ASN A 221 -19.89 9.76 -6.77
C ASN A 221 -18.36 9.56 -6.85
N SER A 222 -17.71 9.24 -5.72
CA SER A 222 -16.29 8.93 -5.69
C SER A 222 -15.93 7.77 -6.62
N SER A 223 -16.68 6.67 -6.57
CA SER A 223 -16.51 5.51 -7.46
C SER A 223 -16.70 5.88 -8.94
N LYS A 224 -17.66 6.77 -9.24
CA LYS A 224 -17.87 7.30 -10.59
C LYS A 224 -16.64 8.09 -11.08
N PHE A 225 -16.09 8.99 -10.26
CA PHE A 225 -14.88 9.73 -10.63
C PHE A 225 -13.68 8.79 -10.79
N PHE A 226 -13.51 7.85 -9.88
CA PHE A 226 -12.46 6.85 -9.99
C PHE A 226 -12.50 6.08 -11.32
N ARG A 227 -13.69 5.63 -11.72
CA ARG A 227 -13.85 4.85 -12.96
C ARG A 227 -13.79 5.69 -14.23
N LEU A 228 -14.44 6.86 -14.24
CA LEU A 228 -14.67 7.60 -15.49
C LEU A 228 -13.72 8.78 -15.70
N LYS A 229 -12.98 9.20 -14.66
CA LYS A 229 -12.13 10.40 -14.70
C LYS A 229 -10.76 10.13 -14.06
N PRO A 230 -10.08 9.02 -14.43
CA PRO A 230 -8.71 8.78 -13.94
C PRO A 230 -7.77 9.89 -14.41
N VAL A 231 -6.66 10.06 -13.70
CA VAL A 231 -5.55 10.87 -14.23
C VAL A 231 -4.89 10.07 -15.36
N ASN A 232 -4.65 10.70 -16.49
CA ASN A 232 -4.04 10.04 -17.65
C ASN A 232 -2.52 9.90 -17.46
N VAL A 233 -2.12 8.96 -16.60
CA VAL A 233 -0.72 8.56 -16.39
C VAL A 233 -0.64 7.03 -16.32
N PRO A 234 0.49 6.41 -16.71
CA PRO A 234 0.64 4.97 -16.67
C PRO A 234 0.40 4.40 -15.26
N GLY A 235 -0.12 3.18 -15.19
CA GLY A 235 -0.45 2.57 -13.92
C GLY A 235 -0.36 1.06 -13.85
N LEU A 236 -0.44 0.57 -12.61
CA LEU A 236 -0.57 -0.84 -12.27
C LEU A 236 -1.84 -1.04 -11.47
N TYR A 237 -2.49 -2.17 -11.70
CA TYR A 237 -3.60 -2.62 -10.88
C TYR A 237 -3.31 -4.05 -10.41
N PHE A 238 -3.14 -4.23 -9.10
CA PHE A 238 -2.91 -5.54 -8.49
C PHE A 238 -4.19 -6.09 -7.89
N ASN A 239 -4.49 -7.35 -8.17
CA ASN A 239 -5.59 -8.07 -7.54
C ASN A 239 -5.27 -9.56 -7.35
N SER A 240 -6.19 -10.32 -6.74
CA SER A 240 -6.02 -11.76 -6.56
C SER A 240 -7.34 -12.51 -6.70
N MET A 241 -7.25 -13.70 -7.30
CA MET A 241 -8.41 -14.60 -7.50
C MET A 241 -9.01 -15.11 -6.19
N VAL A 242 -8.23 -15.13 -5.10
CA VAL A 242 -8.68 -15.58 -3.78
C VAL A 242 -8.98 -14.43 -2.81
N ASP A 243 -8.93 -13.19 -3.29
CA ASP A 243 -9.35 -12.04 -2.48
C ASP A 243 -10.86 -12.12 -2.22
N GLN A 244 -11.24 -11.99 -0.95
CA GLN A 244 -12.64 -12.06 -0.54
C GLN A 244 -13.26 -10.66 -0.33
N VAL A 245 -12.46 -9.61 -0.48
CA VAL A 245 -12.86 -8.22 -0.23
C VAL A 245 -12.98 -7.45 -1.54
N SER A 246 -11.95 -7.48 -2.40
CA SER A 246 -12.02 -6.94 -3.75
C SER A 246 -12.61 -7.96 -4.74
N CYS A 247 -13.11 -7.47 -5.87
CA CYS A 247 -13.71 -8.31 -6.90
C CYS A 247 -12.85 -8.27 -8.17
N PRO A 248 -12.11 -9.35 -8.51
CA PRO A 248 -11.22 -9.39 -9.68
C PRO A 248 -11.92 -9.07 -11.00
N LYS A 249 -13.22 -9.41 -11.12
CA LYS A 249 -14.01 -9.09 -12.31
C LYS A 249 -14.33 -7.60 -12.42
N SER A 250 -14.58 -6.94 -11.28
CA SER A 250 -14.81 -5.48 -11.23
C SER A 250 -13.51 -4.74 -11.54
N ASP A 251 -12.38 -5.19 -10.96
CA ASP A 251 -11.06 -4.60 -11.20
C ASP A 251 -10.70 -4.65 -12.69
N ARG A 252 -10.94 -5.80 -13.35
CA ARG A 252 -10.70 -5.94 -14.78
C ARG A 252 -11.54 -4.95 -15.59
N LYS A 253 -12.83 -4.79 -15.29
CA LYS A 253 -13.69 -3.80 -15.97
C LYS A 253 -13.17 -2.37 -15.83
N VAL A 254 -12.62 -2.03 -14.66
CA VAL A 254 -12.01 -0.71 -14.44
C VAL A 254 -10.78 -0.54 -15.32
N VAL A 255 -9.90 -1.52 -15.34
CA VAL A 255 -8.66 -1.47 -16.13
C VAL A 255 -8.97 -1.44 -17.63
N ASP A 256 -9.88 -2.31 -18.11
CA ASP A 256 -10.29 -2.35 -19.52
C ASP A 256 -10.86 -0.98 -19.94
N HIS A 257 -11.75 -0.41 -19.11
CA HIS A 257 -12.32 0.91 -19.38
C HIS A 257 -11.27 2.04 -19.37
N TRP A 258 -10.30 2.01 -18.47
CA TRP A 258 -9.22 3.00 -18.46
C TRP A 258 -8.33 2.90 -19.68
N ASN A 259 -8.03 1.67 -20.15
CA ASN A 259 -7.31 1.46 -21.40
C ASN A 259 -8.11 1.97 -22.62
N GLU A 260 -9.43 1.82 -22.62
CA GLU A 260 -10.31 2.43 -23.65
C GLU A 260 -10.27 3.97 -23.62
N LEU A 261 -10.10 4.57 -22.44
CA LEU A 261 -9.91 6.00 -22.29
C LEU A 261 -8.48 6.49 -22.63
N GLY A 262 -7.59 5.58 -23.04
CA GLY A 262 -6.20 5.88 -23.36
C GLY A 262 -5.26 5.97 -22.15
N VAL A 263 -5.68 5.51 -20.97
CA VAL A 263 -4.82 5.41 -19.79
C VAL A 263 -4.13 4.06 -19.81
N ASP A 264 -2.81 4.04 -19.94
CA ASP A 264 -1.99 2.83 -20.01
C ASP A 264 -1.89 2.16 -18.64
N VAL A 265 -2.78 1.23 -18.34
CA VAL A 265 -2.82 0.50 -17.06
C VAL A 265 -2.70 -1.01 -17.28
N LYS A 266 -1.73 -1.62 -16.58
CA LYS A 266 -1.50 -3.07 -16.58
C LYS A 266 -2.18 -3.72 -15.38
N LEU A 267 -3.01 -4.74 -15.62
CA LEU A 267 -3.59 -5.58 -14.56
C LEU A 267 -2.67 -6.77 -14.26
N ILE A 268 -2.29 -6.91 -12.99
CA ILE A 268 -1.52 -8.04 -12.49
C ILE A 268 -2.38 -8.83 -11.50
N THR A 269 -2.76 -10.05 -11.91
CA THR A 269 -3.58 -10.94 -11.09
C THR A 269 -2.71 -12.00 -10.43
N PHE A 270 -2.88 -12.18 -9.12
CA PHE A 270 -2.30 -13.25 -8.32
C PHE A 270 -3.34 -14.35 -8.08
N ASP A 271 -2.89 -15.60 -7.97
CA ASP A 271 -3.81 -16.74 -7.80
C ASP A 271 -4.08 -17.08 -6.34
N ASP A 272 -3.20 -16.65 -5.41
CA ASP A 272 -3.15 -17.22 -4.08
C ASP A 272 -2.85 -16.22 -2.94
N SER A 273 -2.68 -14.93 -3.22
CA SER A 273 -2.45 -13.91 -2.19
C SER A 273 -3.76 -13.35 -1.65
N LYS A 274 -3.83 -13.12 -0.35
CA LYS A 274 -4.99 -12.49 0.29
C LYS A 274 -5.00 -10.99 0.04
N HIS A 275 -6.13 -10.36 0.37
CA HIS A 275 -6.34 -8.92 0.31
C HIS A 275 -5.15 -8.11 0.87
N VAL A 276 -4.61 -7.19 0.09
CA VAL A 276 -3.43 -6.33 0.39
C VAL A 276 -2.20 -7.09 0.92
N GLN A 277 -2.02 -8.36 0.53
CA GLN A 277 -0.88 -9.19 0.94
C GLN A 277 0.01 -9.62 -0.24
N HIS A 278 -0.13 -8.96 -1.38
CA HIS A 278 0.56 -9.34 -2.62
C HIS A 278 2.07 -9.17 -2.48
N LEU A 279 2.55 -8.02 -2.01
CA LEU A 279 3.97 -7.77 -1.76
C LEU A 279 4.57 -8.80 -0.79
N GLY A 280 3.90 -9.04 0.35
CA GLY A 280 4.37 -9.99 1.35
C GLY A 280 4.43 -11.44 0.84
N LYS A 281 3.62 -11.82 -0.14
CA LYS A 281 3.57 -13.18 -0.69
C LYS A 281 4.36 -13.37 -1.98
N HIS A 282 4.41 -12.37 -2.83
CA HIS A 282 5.08 -12.38 -4.13
C HIS A 282 6.00 -11.17 -4.29
N PRO A 283 7.02 -11.02 -3.41
CA PRO A 283 7.85 -9.82 -3.39
C PRO A 283 8.52 -9.55 -4.74
N ASP A 284 9.05 -10.58 -5.41
CA ASP A 284 9.75 -10.41 -6.68
C ASP A 284 8.81 -9.84 -7.74
N ARG A 285 7.71 -10.55 -8.02
CA ARG A 285 6.76 -10.13 -9.06
C ARG A 285 6.14 -8.76 -8.78
N TYR A 286 5.81 -8.49 -7.51
CA TYR A 286 5.20 -7.22 -7.12
C TYR A 286 6.16 -6.04 -7.31
N THR A 287 7.37 -6.17 -6.79
CA THR A 287 8.37 -5.09 -6.85
C THR A 287 8.97 -4.92 -8.24
N ASP A 288 9.13 -6.01 -9.02
CA ASP A 288 9.60 -5.90 -10.42
C ASP A 288 8.62 -5.06 -11.26
N GLU A 289 7.31 -5.26 -11.08
CA GLU A 289 6.32 -4.45 -11.77
C GLU A 289 6.36 -2.98 -11.32
N LEU A 290 6.55 -2.70 -10.02
CA LEU A 290 6.73 -1.33 -9.53
C LEU A 290 7.98 -0.68 -10.13
N VAL A 291 9.11 -1.37 -10.12
CA VAL A 291 10.38 -0.87 -10.68
C VAL A 291 10.24 -0.61 -12.18
N ASN A 292 9.59 -1.52 -12.91
CA ASN A 292 9.32 -1.36 -14.35
C ASN A 292 8.47 -0.11 -14.62
N LEU A 293 7.40 0.10 -13.84
CA LEU A 293 6.57 1.30 -13.95
C LEU A 293 7.38 2.58 -13.67
N MET A 294 8.18 2.58 -12.60
CA MET A 294 9.02 3.72 -12.23
C MET A 294 10.06 4.02 -13.32
N ASN A 295 10.72 3.01 -13.87
CA ASN A 295 11.68 3.18 -14.97
C ASN A 295 11.00 3.74 -16.24
N LYS A 296 9.77 3.34 -16.52
CA LYS A 296 8.99 3.84 -17.66
C LYS A 296 8.59 5.31 -17.49
N THR A 297 8.22 5.72 -16.29
CA THR A 297 7.58 7.02 -16.05
C THR A 297 8.49 8.08 -15.44
N MET A 298 9.52 7.65 -14.72
CA MET A 298 10.45 8.50 -13.97
C MET A 298 11.87 7.94 -14.06
N PRO A 299 12.49 7.88 -15.25
CA PRO A 299 13.82 7.29 -15.39
C PRO A 299 14.84 8.01 -14.51
N ALA A 300 15.59 7.24 -13.70
CA ALA A 300 16.62 7.75 -12.80
C ALA A 300 18.03 7.28 -13.21
N ARG A 301 19.05 8.11 -12.94
CA ARG A 301 20.44 7.66 -13.08
C ARG A 301 20.72 6.53 -12.09
N GLY A 302 21.09 5.35 -12.59
CA GLY A 302 21.33 4.15 -11.76
C GLY A 302 20.12 3.24 -11.62
N GLY A 303 18.95 3.64 -12.14
CA GLY A 303 17.72 2.86 -12.07
C GLY A 303 17.06 2.86 -10.68
N TRP A 304 15.88 2.29 -10.61
CA TRP A 304 15.15 2.02 -9.37
C TRP A 304 15.41 0.59 -8.93
N THR A 305 15.40 0.29 -7.63
CA THR A 305 15.73 -1.04 -7.10
C THR A 305 14.73 -1.49 -6.04
N ALA A 306 14.62 -2.80 -5.86
CA ALA A 306 13.82 -3.42 -4.80
C ALA A 306 14.61 -4.49 -4.05
N ASP A 307 15.91 -4.62 -4.30
CA ASP A 307 16.73 -5.75 -3.83
C ASP A 307 16.73 -5.87 -2.31
N GLN A 308 16.87 -4.74 -1.60
CA GLN A 308 16.88 -4.74 -0.14
C GLN A 308 15.52 -5.16 0.43
N VAL A 309 14.42 -4.60 -0.07
CA VAL A 309 13.06 -4.91 0.38
C VAL A 309 12.73 -6.38 0.09
N LYS A 310 13.08 -6.90 -1.09
CA LYS A 310 12.94 -8.33 -1.43
C LYS A 310 13.69 -9.21 -0.44
N ALA A 311 14.97 -8.93 -0.22
CA ALA A 311 15.81 -9.68 0.70
C ALA A 311 15.22 -9.71 2.12
N ASP A 312 14.75 -8.57 2.62
CA ASP A 312 14.13 -8.45 3.95
C ASP A 312 12.84 -9.26 4.08
N ILE A 313 11.97 -9.22 3.07
CA ILE A 313 10.72 -9.99 3.05
C ILE A 313 11.03 -11.49 3.04
N ILE A 314 11.94 -11.94 2.19
CA ILE A 314 12.33 -13.33 2.07
C ILE A 314 12.91 -13.84 3.40
N ALA A 315 13.86 -13.11 3.99
CA ALA A 315 14.49 -13.47 5.26
C ALA A 315 13.48 -13.60 6.42
N ARG A 316 12.50 -12.68 6.51
CA ARG A 316 11.42 -12.77 7.52
C ARG A 316 10.54 -14.00 7.33
N ARG A 317 10.20 -14.34 6.09
CA ARG A 317 9.38 -15.53 5.77
C ARG A 317 10.10 -16.83 6.14
N GLU A 318 11.38 -16.92 5.86
CA GLU A 318 12.20 -18.09 6.24
C GLU A 318 12.29 -18.24 7.76
N ALA A 319 12.53 -17.14 8.48
CA ALA A 319 12.55 -17.13 9.94
C ALA A 319 11.21 -17.61 10.55
N GLN A 320 10.08 -17.17 9.98
CA GLN A 320 8.74 -17.61 10.42
C GLN A 320 8.49 -19.10 10.15
N LYS A 321 8.93 -19.63 9.00
CA LYS A 321 8.81 -21.06 8.67
C LYS A 321 9.62 -21.93 9.65
N LEU A 322 10.84 -21.50 9.97
CA LEU A 322 11.71 -22.21 10.93
C LEU A 322 11.09 -22.23 12.34
N THR A 323 10.51 -21.12 12.79
CA THR A 323 9.85 -21.05 14.10
C THR A 323 8.63 -21.98 14.18
N LYS A 324 7.81 -22.04 13.13
CA LYS A 324 6.65 -22.95 13.07
C LYS A 324 7.06 -24.42 13.08
N ARG A 325 8.10 -24.80 12.32
CA ARG A 325 8.61 -26.18 12.31
C ARG A 325 9.13 -26.63 13.68
N GLN A 326 9.73 -25.72 14.44
CA GLN A 326 10.21 -26.01 15.80
C GLN A 326 9.06 -26.21 16.80
N GLN A 327 7.96 -25.46 16.66
CA GLN A 327 6.78 -25.62 17.51
C GLN A 327 6.03 -26.93 17.25
N THR A 328 5.97 -27.38 15.99
CA THR A 328 5.34 -28.67 15.62
C THR A 328 6.19 -29.89 15.96
N SER A 329 7.50 -29.75 16.14
CA SER A 329 8.38 -30.87 16.54
C SER A 329 8.52 -31.03 18.05
N THR A 330 7.88 -30.16 18.85
CA THR A 330 7.90 -30.17 20.33
C THR A 330 6.56 -30.60 20.91
N GLN A 331 5.55 -30.84 20.09
CA GLN A 331 4.29 -31.51 20.40
C GLN A 331 4.35 -32.97 19.94
#